data_c2ba165de07373574bd04a2464648a31
#
_entry.id   c2ba165de07373574bd04a2464648a31
#
_cell.length_a   1.000
_cell.length_b   1.000
_cell.length_c   1.000
_cell.angle_alpha   90.00
_cell.angle_beta   90.00
_cell.angle_gamma   90.00
#
_symmetry.space_group_name_H-M   'P 1'
#
loop_
_entity.id
_entity.type
_entity.pdbx_description
1 polymer ?
#
loop_
_entity_poly.entity_id
_entity_poly.type
_entity_poly.pdbx_seq_one_letter_code
_entity_poly.pdbx_strand_id
1 'polypeptide(L)'
;MILHNTPYGEIYSAIKDEETKVAFAMRKQEERDTRALIRQGRLGGLIWNEYTIPASHNRYLLVTEMRSDGLRVFTHSEPLLSLTDDGGKKMYMRATTASGTGRNGDKITDHRLEVFTAHCLHRFRERTGLPSTLPTERVLWQLLKANVNIAKIHHELVSRDSREYGCAYQSAAGLFLGTEVDCSDRKGGAFCAVRYNTFVSNELLKRGQVKHLLPKDLLACLDENCGLNDHLE
;
A
#
# COMPACT_ATOMS: atom_id res chain seq x y z
N MET A 1 8.45 1.82 21.33
CA MET A 1 8.24 0.77 20.32
C MET A 1 6.77 0.63 20.03
N ILE A 2 6.39 0.67 18.76
CA ILE A 2 5.02 0.45 18.31
C ILE A 2 4.74 -1.05 18.26
N LEU A 3 3.55 -1.45 18.73
CA LEU A 3 3.05 -2.82 18.69
C LEU A 3 1.86 -2.91 17.71
N HIS A 4 1.48 -4.12 17.33
CA HIS A 4 0.38 -4.36 16.38
C HIS A 4 -0.99 -3.88 16.89
N ASN A 5 -1.19 -3.76 18.20
CA ASN A 5 -2.39 -3.25 18.85
C ASN A 5 -2.32 -1.75 19.23
N THR A 6 -1.25 -1.05 18.83
CA THR A 6 -1.13 0.39 19.05
C THR A 6 -2.20 1.12 18.22
N PRO A 7 -2.90 2.13 18.81
CA PRO A 7 -3.89 2.92 18.07
C PRO A 7 -3.31 3.59 16.82
N TYR A 8 -4.09 3.68 15.76
CA TYR A 8 -3.63 4.25 14.48
C TYR A 8 -3.10 5.69 14.60
N GLY A 9 -3.72 6.52 15.47
CA GLY A 9 -3.26 7.88 15.71
C GLY A 9 -1.84 7.95 16.28
N GLU A 10 -1.49 7.00 17.15
CA GLU A 10 -0.14 6.89 17.69
C GLU A 10 0.87 6.34 16.68
N ILE A 11 0.45 5.36 15.86
CA ILE A 11 1.27 4.81 14.78
C ILE A 11 1.59 5.90 13.76
N TYR A 12 0.56 6.62 13.29
CA TYR A 12 0.72 7.70 12.32
C TYR A 12 1.67 8.79 12.84
N SER A 13 1.45 9.23 14.10
CA SER A 13 2.30 10.23 14.74
C SER A 13 3.75 9.78 14.82
N ALA A 14 3.99 8.51 15.20
CA ALA A 14 5.34 7.99 15.30
C ALA A 14 6.03 7.91 13.93
N ILE A 15 5.32 7.48 12.87
CA ILE A 15 5.87 7.48 11.50
C ILE A 15 6.27 8.91 11.09
N LYS A 16 5.41 9.90 11.37
CA LYS A 16 5.68 11.31 11.06
C LYS A 16 6.85 11.88 11.87
N ASP A 17 6.94 11.58 13.17
CA ASP A 17 8.04 12.02 14.02
C ASP A 17 9.40 11.40 13.62
N GLU A 18 9.38 10.21 13.04
CA GLU A 18 10.56 9.46 12.62
C GLU A 18 10.93 9.70 11.14
N GLU A 19 10.07 10.37 10.37
CA GLU A 19 10.18 10.54 8.91
C GLU A 19 11.57 11.04 8.49
N THR A 20 12.12 12.06 9.15
CA THR A 20 13.44 12.62 8.82
C THR A 20 14.56 11.61 9.03
N LYS A 21 14.51 10.85 10.14
CA LYS A 21 15.53 9.84 10.46
C LYS A 21 15.48 8.67 9.48
N VAL A 22 14.28 8.22 9.17
CA VAL A 22 14.04 7.14 8.21
C VAL A 22 14.45 7.56 6.80
N ALA A 23 14.09 8.77 6.37
CA ALA A 23 14.50 9.32 5.07
C ALA A 23 16.03 9.43 4.94
N PHE A 24 16.73 9.82 6.01
CA PHE A 24 18.18 9.84 6.02
C PHE A 24 18.80 8.44 5.90
N ALA A 25 18.28 7.47 6.67
CA ALA A 25 18.72 6.08 6.59
C ALA A 25 18.47 5.48 5.20
N MET A 26 17.29 5.73 4.64
CA MET A 26 16.87 5.29 3.32
C MET A 26 17.81 5.84 2.23
N ARG A 27 18.12 7.14 2.24
CA ARG A 27 19.05 7.75 1.28
C ARG A 27 20.43 7.11 1.32
N LYS A 28 20.98 6.89 2.52
CA LYS A 28 22.28 6.18 2.69
C LYS A 28 22.22 4.74 2.18
N GLN A 29 21.10 4.06 2.41
CA GLN A 29 20.91 2.70 1.95
C GLN A 29 20.80 2.64 0.43
N GLU A 30 20.01 3.53 -0.17
CA GLU A 30 19.83 3.67 -1.63
C GLU A 30 21.18 3.87 -2.33
N GLU A 31 22.02 4.79 -1.85
CA GLU A 31 23.35 4.99 -2.40
C GLU A 31 24.23 3.73 -2.33
N ARG A 32 24.17 2.99 -1.22
CA ARG A 32 24.92 1.75 -1.02
C ARG A 32 24.46 0.67 -1.97
N ASP A 33 23.13 0.47 -2.05
CA ASP A 33 22.50 -0.56 -2.86
C ASP A 33 22.72 -0.30 -4.35
N THR A 34 22.60 0.95 -4.79
CA THR A 34 22.87 1.36 -6.18
C THR A 34 24.32 1.06 -6.55
N ARG A 35 25.29 1.44 -5.69
CA ARG A 35 26.71 1.11 -5.91
C ARG A 35 26.96 -0.39 -5.97
N ALA A 36 26.28 -1.18 -5.12
CA ALA A 36 26.43 -2.63 -5.10
C ALA A 36 25.90 -3.26 -6.39
N LEU A 37 24.75 -2.84 -6.88
CA LEU A 37 24.16 -3.34 -8.13
C LEU A 37 25.02 -2.99 -9.33
N ILE A 38 25.51 -1.76 -9.41
CA ILE A 38 26.41 -1.31 -10.51
C ILE A 38 27.70 -2.14 -10.51
N ARG A 39 28.32 -2.37 -9.35
CA ARG A 39 29.54 -3.22 -9.27
C ARG A 39 29.31 -4.65 -9.71
N GLN A 40 28.09 -5.16 -9.58
CA GLN A 40 27.69 -6.49 -10.06
C GLN A 40 27.32 -6.51 -11.55
N GLY A 41 27.48 -5.36 -12.26
CA GLY A 41 27.04 -5.23 -13.66
C GLY A 41 25.51 -5.27 -13.83
N ARG A 42 24.74 -5.07 -12.75
CA ARG A 42 23.28 -5.13 -12.77
C ARG A 42 22.72 -3.72 -12.88
N LEU A 43 22.05 -3.43 -13.99
CA LEU A 43 21.37 -2.17 -14.24
C LEU A 43 19.88 -2.20 -13.83
N GLY A 44 19.50 -3.17 -12.99
CA GLY A 44 18.16 -3.30 -12.45
C GLY A 44 18.12 -4.31 -11.32
N GLY A 45 17.21 -4.09 -10.36
CA GLY A 45 17.02 -4.99 -9.25
C GLY A 45 16.22 -4.41 -8.12
N LEU A 46 15.84 -5.27 -7.21
CA LEU A 46 15.14 -4.94 -5.98
C LEU A 46 15.99 -5.41 -4.79
N ILE A 47 16.29 -4.49 -3.90
CA ILE A 47 16.99 -4.76 -2.64
C ILE A 47 16.10 -4.26 -1.51
N TRP A 48 16.09 -4.99 -0.38
CA TRP A 48 15.42 -4.55 0.84
C TRP A 48 16.28 -4.82 2.04
N ASN A 49 16.17 -3.93 3.02
CA ASN A 49 16.92 -3.98 4.27
C ASN A 49 16.00 -3.62 5.44
N GLU A 50 16.20 -4.23 6.58
CA GLU A 50 15.54 -3.82 7.81
C GLU A 50 16.40 -2.75 8.52
N TYR A 51 15.75 -1.67 8.92
CA TYR A 51 16.33 -0.59 9.70
C TYR A 51 15.56 -0.42 11.00
N THR A 52 16.27 -0.48 12.12
CA THR A 52 15.69 -0.24 13.45
C THR A 52 16.13 1.12 13.96
N ILE A 53 15.19 1.95 14.36
CA ILE A 53 15.48 3.24 14.98
C ILE A 53 15.97 2.99 16.41
N PRO A 54 17.19 3.42 16.78
CA PRO A 54 17.75 3.08 18.10
C PRO A 54 16.93 3.58 19.28
N ALA A 55 16.28 4.74 19.16
CA ALA A 55 15.56 5.37 20.26
C ALA A 55 14.18 4.76 20.52
N SER A 56 13.46 4.37 19.50
CA SER A 56 12.08 3.86 19.59
C SER A 56 11.98 2.34 19.43
N HIS A 57 13.02 1.71 18.90
CA HIS A 57 13.05 0.31 18.48
C HIS A 57 12.01 -0.02 17.39
N ASN A 58 11.44 1.00 16.72
CA ASN A 58 10.58 0.77 15.58
C ASN A 58 11.40 0.25 14.40
N ARG A 59 10.86 -0.75 13.69
CA ARG A 59 11.52 -1.40 12.56
C ARG A 59 10.89 -0.94 11.26
N TYR A 60 11.73 -0.54 10.33
CA TYR A 60 11.33 -0.15 8.99
C TYR A 60 11.94 -1.10 7.95
N LEU A 61 11.12 -1.53 7.01
CA LEU A 61 11.57 -2.15 5.78
C LEU A 61 11.93 -1.02 4.80
N LEU A 62 13.20 -0.91 4.43
CA LEU A 62 13.66 0.01 3.40
C LEU A 62 13.79 -0.76 2.10
N VAL A 63 13.00 -0.39 1.10
CA VAL A 63 12.98 -1.04 -0.21
C VAL A 63 13.55 -0.09 -1.24
N THR A 64 14.50 -0.56 -2.05
CA THR A 64 15.10 0.18 -3.16
C THR A 64 14.93 -0.62 -4.45
N GLU A 65 14.21 -0.08 -5.42
CA GLU A 65 14.16 -0.61 -6.79
C GLU A 65 15.03 0.26 -7.70
N MET A 66 15.94 -0.37 -8.41
CA MET A 66 16.71 0.26 -9.47
C MET A 66 16.23 -0.25 -10.83
N ARG A 67 16.02 0.66 -11.76
CA ARG A 67 15.66 0.39 -13.16
C ARG A 67 16.57 1.17 -14.08
N SER A 68 16.81 0.64 -15.27
CA SER A 68 17.49 1.34 -16.34
C SER A 68 16.68 1.22 -17.64
N ASP A 69 16.63 2.29 -18.39
CA ASP A 69 16.13 2.32 -19.78
C ASP A 69 17.27 2.21 -20.81
N GLY A 70 18.49 1.88 -20.36
CA GLY A 70 19.71 1.82 -21.16
C GLY A 70 20.45 3.17 -21.25
N LEU A 71 19.78 4.29 -21.02
CA LEU A 71 20.38 5.64 -21.03
C LEU A 71 20.49 6.23 -19.63
N ARG A 72 19.53 5.92 -18.75
CA ARG A 72 19.43 6.47 -17.40
C ARG A 72 19.17 5.35 -16.39
N VAL A 73 19.64 5.56 -15.18
CA VAL A 73 19.33 4.74 -14.03
C VAL A 73 18.34 5.52 -13.16
N PHE A 74 17.24 4.87 -12.86
CA PHE A 74 16.20 5.39 -11.95
C PHE A 74 16.20 4.57 -10.69
N THR A 75 16.14 5.23 -9.54
CA THR A 75 15.94 4.60 -8.25
C THR A 75 14.60 5.04 -7.68
N HIS A 76 13.89 4.10 -7.08
CA HIS A 76 12.70 4.37 -6.28
C HIS A 76 12.83 3.65 -4.95
N SER A 77 12.76 4.40 -3.88
CA SER A 77 12.93 3.88 -2.53
C SER A 77 11.73 4.22 -1.67
N GLU A 78 11.29 3.27 -0.85
CA GLU A 78 10.14 3.44 0.01
C GLU A 78 10.37 2.82 1.39
N PRO A 79 10.14 3.58 2.48
CA PRO A 79 10.19 3.07 3.83
C PRO A 79 8.80 2.61 4.27
N LEU A 80 8.72 1.42 4.87
CA LEU A 80 7.50 0.90 5.46
C LEU A 80 7.77 0.47 6.90
N LEU A 81 6.95 0.96 7.84
CA LEU A 81 6.96 0.46 9.21
C LEU A 81 6.56 -1.02 9.19
N SER A 82 7.40 -1.86 9.76
CA SER A 82 7.18 -3.32 9.84
C SER A 82 6.78 -3.71 11.26
N LEU A 83 5.61 -4.31 11.40
CA LEU A 83 5.10 -4.85 12.66
C LEU A 83 4.87 -6.35 12.53
N THR A 84 4.91 -7.03 13.66
CA THR A 84 4.60 -8.45 13.75
C THR A 84 3.40 -8.63 14.67
N ASP A 85 2.37 -9.35 14.21
CA ASP A 85 1.23 -9.70 15.04
C ASP A 85 1.54 -10.82 16.04
N ASP A 86 0.59 -11.14 16.93
CA ASP A 86 0.76 -12.19 17.95
C ASP A 86 0.96 -13.58 17.33
N GLY A 87 0.55 -13.77 16.09
CA GLY A 87 0.78 -15.01 15.33
C GLY A 87 2.12 -15.06 14.58
N GLY A 88 2.99 -14.06 14.78
CA GLY A 88 4.28 -13.97 14.11
C GLY A 88 4.21 -13.50 12.64
N LYS A 89 3.04 -13.05 12.18
CA LYS A 89 2.86 -12.60 10.80
C LYS A 89 3.20 -11.13 10.66
N LYS A 90 3.98 -10.81 9.64
CA LYS A 90 4.38 -9.42 9.34
C LYS A 90 3.25 -8.65 8.67
N MET A 91 3.03 -7.42 9.13
CA MET A 91 2.23 -6.39 8.47
C MET A 91 3.10 -5.16 8.22
N TYR A 92 2.73 -4.36 7.23
CA TYR A 92 3.50 -3.20 6.84
C TYR A 92 2.61 -1.97 6.77
N MET A 93 3.15 -0.81 7.14
CA MET A 93 2.39 0.44 7.16
C MET A 93 3.22 1.58 6.58
N ARG A 94 2.53 2.54 5.96
CA ARG A 94 3.12 3.79 5.53
C ARG A 94 2.16 4.95 5.71
N ALA A 95 2.70 6.12 6.03
CA ALA A 95 1.95 7.37 5.96
C ALA A 95 2.12 7.98 4.56
N THR A 96 1.00 8.28 3.92
CA THR A 96 0.98 8.92 2.60
C THR A 96 0.25 10.26 2.67
N THR A 97 0.57 11.15 1.76
CA THR A 97 -0.11 12.44 1.59
C THR A 97 -0.38 12.64 0.11
N ALA A 98 -1.66 12.72 -0.25
CA ALA A 98 -2.09 13.10 -1.58
C ALA A 98 -2.59 14.54 -1.56
N SER A 99 -2.21 15.32 -2.57
CA SER A 99 -2.73 16.68 -2.75
C SER A 99 -3.43 16.76 -4.10
N GLY A 100 -4.58 17.42 -4.11
CA GLY A 100 -5.39 17.63 -5.31
C GLY A 100 -6.10 18.98 -5.26
N THR A 101 -6.78 19.29 -6.35
CA THR A 101 -7.64 20.48 -6.43
C THR A 101 -9.10 20.02 -6.41
N GLY A 102 -9.87 20.52 -5.46
CA GLY A 102 -11.30 20.28 -5.38
C GLY A 102 -12.07 20.93 -6.53
N ARG A 103 -13.35 20.59 -6.67
CA ARG A 103 -14.23 21.15 -7.73
C ARG A 103 -14.30 22.68 -7.71
N ASN A 104 -14.13 23.31 -6.55
CA ASN A 104 -14.19 24.77 -6.36
C ASN A 104 -12.81 25.43 -6.47
N GLY A 105 -11.76 24.71 -6.88
CA GLY A 105 -10.39 25.23 -6.93
C GLY A 105 -9.63 25.15 -5.60
N ASP A 106 -10.26 24.68 -4.53
CA ASP A 106 -9.63 24.55 -3.23
C ASP A 106 -8.57 23.45 -3.22
N LYS A 107 -7.44 23.70 -2.55
CA LYS A 107 -6.42 22.69 -2.36
C LYS A 107 -6.89 21.67 -1.31
N ILE A 108 -7.08 20.44 -1.74
CA ILE A 108 -7.40 19.31 -0.86
C ILE A 108 -6.12 18.54 -0.58
N THR A 109 -5.86 18.30 0.70
CA THR A 109 -4.77 17.44 1.15
C THR A 109 -5.36 16.27 1.94
N ASP A 110 -5.11 15.07 1.46
CA ASP A 110 -5.57 13.82 2.06
C ASP A 110 -4.38 13.11 2.73
N HIS A 111 -4.46 12.97 4.04
CA HIS A 111 -3.45 12.28 4.86
C HIS A 111 -3.95 10.87 5.18
N ARG A 112 -3.13 9.87 4.88
CA ARG A 112 -3.51 8.46 5.09
C ARG A 112 -2.45 7.68 5.82
N LEU A 113 -2.90 6.73 6.63
CA LEU A 113 -2.10 5.60 7.11
C LEU A 113 -2.56 4.34 6.36
N GLU A 114 -1.76 3.82 5.46
CA GLU A 114 -2.04 2.58 4.76
C GLU A 114 -1.48 1.39 5.53
N VAL A 115 -2.33 0.39 5.76
CA VAL A 115 -2.01 -0.83 6.53
C VAL A 115 -2.20 -2.05 5.64
N PHE A 116 -1.10 -2.71 5.31
CA PHE A 116 -1.07 -3.95 4.50
C PHE A 116 -1.00 -5.14 5.42
N THR A 117 -2.14 -5.82 5.64
CA THR A 117 -2.20 -6.99 6.54
C THR A 117 -1.51 -8.21 5.92
N ALA A 118 -1.02 -9.11 6.76
CA ALA A 118 -0.43 -10.37 6.30
C ALA A 118 -1.41 -11.19 5.45
N HIS A 119 -2.71 -11.16 5.78
CA HIS A 119 -3.74 -11.85 5.02
C HIS A 119 -3.93 -11.24 3.63
N CYS A 120 -3.93 -9.91 3.52
CA CYS A 120 -4.00 -9.21 2.23
C CYS A 120 -2.81 -9.59 1.32
N LEU A 121 -1.58 -9.59 1.87
CA LEU A 121 -0.37 -9.99 1.14
C LEU A 121 -0.44 -11.45 0.68
N HIS A 122 -0.92 -12.34 1.54
CA HIS A 122 -1.09 -13.76 1.19
C HIS A 122 -2.10 -13.93 0.05
N ARG A 123 -3.27 -13.29 0.13
CA ARG A 123 -4.30 -13.33 -0.92
C ARG A 123 -3.85 -12.67 -2.22
N PHE A 124 -3.10 -11.57 -2.15
CA PHE A 124 -2.51 -10.97 -3.33
C PHE A 124 -1.55 -11.95 -4.02
N ARG A 125 -0.65 -12.61 -3.27
CA ARG A 125 0.26 -13.63 -3.81
C ARG A 125 -0.49 -14.75 -4.52
N GLU A 126 -1.46 -15.36 -3.84
CA GLU A 126 -2.23 -16.48 -4.39
C GLU A 126 -2.96 -16.11 -5.69
N ARG A 127 -3.64 -14.95 -5.67
CA ARG A 127 -4.56 -14.56 -6.74
C ARG A 127 -3.90 -13.87 -7.93
N THR A 128 -2.65 -13.49 -7.80
CA THR A 128 -1.82 -12.98 -8.90
C THR A 128 -0.83 -14.02 -9.43
N GLY A 129 -0.91 -15.27 -8.96
CA GLY A 129 -0.06 -16.38 -9.41
C GLY A 129 1.42 -16.23 -9.02
N LEU A 130 1.74 -15.40 -8.03
CA LEU A 130 3.10 -15.24 -7.57
C LEU A 130 3.56 -16.51 -6.83
N PRO A 131 4.82 -16.97 -7.04
CA PRO A 131 5.34 -18.16 -6.40
C PRO A 131 5.19 -18.13 -4.88
N SER A 132 4.81 -19.28 -4.27
CA SER A 132 4.70 -19.40 -2.81
C SER A 132 6.05 -19.18 -2.10
N THR A 133 7.15 -19.47 -2.78
CA THR A 133 8.52 -19.25 -2.30
C THR A 133 9.00 -17.82 -2.37
N LEU A 134 8.20 -16.91 -3.00
CA LEU A 134 8.59 -15.51 -3.11
C LEU A 134 8.59 -14.85 -1.73
N PRO A 135 9.67 -14.15 -1.31
CA PRO A 135 9.71 -13.43 -0.05
C PRO A 135 8.55 -12.43 0.08
N THR A 136 8.03 -12.26 1.29
CA THR A 136 6.88 -11.36 1.56
C THR A 136 7.19 -9.92 1.16
N GLU A 137 8.41 -9.47 1.30
CA GLU A 137 8.90 -8.14 0.90
C GLU A 137 8.77 -7.93 -0.61
N ARG A 138 9.03 -8.96 -1.41
CA ARG A 138 8.81 -8.92 -2.86
C ARG A 138 7.32 -8.89 -3.22
N VAL A 139 6.50 -9.65 -2.50
CA VAL A 139 5.04 -9.62 -2.68
C VAL A 139 4.50 -8.22 -2.37
N LEU A 140 4.91 -7.64 -1.24
CA LEU A 140 4.55 -6.28 -0.85
C LEU A 140 4.96 -5.27 -1.94
N TRP A 141 6.18 -5.37 -2.47
CA TRP A 141 6.63 -4.48 -3.53
C TRP A 141 5.79 -4.59 -4.80
N GLN A 142 5.45 -5.81 -5.23
CA GLN A 142 4.56 -6.03 -6.38
C GLN A 142 3.16 -5.44 -6.12
N LEU A 143 2.66 -5.60 -4.91
CA LEU A 143 1.39 -5.01 -4.49
C LEU A 143 1.43 -3.48 -4.57
N LEU A 144 2.46 -2.84 -4.02
CA LEU A 144 2.64 -1.39 -4.08
C LEU A 144 2.72 -0.88 -5.53
N LYS A 145 3.40 -1.61 -6.42
CA LYS A 145 3.46 -1.27 -7.85
C LYS A 145 2.11 -1.42 -8.56
N ALA A 146 1.33 -2.44 -8.22
CA ALA A 146 -0.01 -2.62 -8.76
C ALA A 146 -0.98 -1.52 -8.30
N ASN A 147 -0.65 -0.86 -7.19
CA ASN A 147 -1.50 0.14 -6.53
C ASN A 147 -1.20 1.59 -6.94
N VAL A 148 -0.38 1.85 -7.94
CA VAL A 148 -0.04 3.22 -8.37
C VAL A 148 -1.28 4.05 -8.75
N ASN A 149 -2.38 3.39 -9.13
CA ASN A 149 -3.64 4.03 -9.54
C ASN A 149 -4.85 3.45 -8.78
N ILE A 150 -4.77 3.36 -7.46
CA ILE A 150 -5.91 2.91 -6.66
C ILE A 150 -7.02 3.97 -6.68
N ALA A 151 -8.19 3.59 -7.17
CA ALA A 151 -9.41 4.36 -7.04
C ALA A 151 -10.32 3.74 -5.97
N LYS A 152 -10.80 4.55 -5.04
CA LYS A 152 -11.85 4.13 -4.11
C LYS A 152 -13.18 4.07 -4.86
N ILE A 153 -13.77 2.87 -4.92
CA ILE A 153 -14.98 2.60 -5.68
C ILE A 153 -16.19 2.28 -4.79
N HIS A 154 -15.96 1.96 -3.53
CA HIS A 154 -17.02 1.66 -2.57
C HIS A 154 -16.64 2.20 -1.19
N HIS A 155 -17.64 2.73 -0.49
CA HIS A 155 -17.48 3.27 0.86
C HIS A 155 -18.83 3.20 1.58
N GLU A 156 -18.95 2.30 2.55
CA GLU A 156 -20.17 2.06 3.31
C GLU A 156 -19.89 2.12 4.81
N LEU A 157 -20.72 2.88 5.53
CA LEU A 157 -20.61 2.98 6.98
C LEU A 157 -20.94 1.65 7.64
N VAL A 158 -19.97 1.03 8.30
CA VAL A 158 -20.13 -0.22 9.05
C VAL A 158 -20.52 0.05 10.49
N SER A 159 -19.91 1.08 11.12
CA SER A 159 -20.18 1.46 12.50
C SER A 159 -20.16 2.98 12.65
N ARG A 160 -21.25 3.51 13.21
CA ARG A 160 -21.34 4.96 13.53
C ARG A 160 -20.46 5.35 14.71
N ASP A 161 -20.35 4.49 15.69
CA ASP A 161 -19.63 4.78 16.93
C ASP A 161 -18.12 4.83 16.72
N SER A 162 -17.57 3.93 15.88
CA SER A 162 -16.14 3.88 15.55
C SER A 162 -15.77 4.68 14.31
N ARG A 163 -16.72 5.29 13.60
CA ARG A 163 -16.50 5.92 12.27
C ARG A 163 -15.71 5.00 11.32
N GLU A 164 -16.10 3.76 11.31
CA GLU A 164 -15.49 2.72 10.47
C GLU A 164 -16.34 2.49 9.22
N TYR A 165 -15.68 2.43 8.07
CA TYR A 165 -16.30 2.26 6.77
C TYR A 165 -15.70 1.03 6.09
N GLY A 166 -16.56 0.16 5.55
CA GLY A 166 -16.15 -0.86 4.58
C GLY A 166 -15.78 -0.17 3.28
N CYS A 167 -14.65 -0.53 2.70
CA CYS A 167 -14.16 0.10 1.48
C CYS A 167 -13.64 -0.92 0.47
N ALA A 168 -13.74 -0.55 -0.80
CA ALA A 168 -13.13 -1.27 -1.90
C ALA A 168 -12.31 -0.31 -2.76
N TYR A 169 -11.11 -0.74 -3.10
CA TYR A 169 -10.18 0.01 -3.92
C TYR A 169 -9.83 -0.78 -5.17
N GLN A 170 -10.05 -0.19 -6.32
CA GLN A 170 -9.70 -0.79 -7.60
C GLN A 170 -8.23 -0.52 -7.95
N SER A 171 -7.54 -1.55 -8.40
CA SER A 171 -6.22 -1.48 -8.99
C SER A 171 -6.20 -2.20 -10.33
N ALA A 172 -5.11 -2.05 -11.09
CA ALA A 172 -4.93 -2.80 -12.33
C ALA A 172 -4.97 -4.33 -12.15
N ALA A 173 -4.62 -4.85 -10.97
CA ALA A 173 -4.57 -6.28 -10.69
C ALA A 173 -5.90 -6.84 -10.13
N GLY A 174 -6.82 -5.98 -9.63
CA GLY A 174 -8.06 -6.40 -8.99
C GLY A 174 -8.52 -5.44 -7.90
N LEU A 175 -9.34 -5.93 -6.98
CA LEU A 175 -9.92 -5.17 -5.89
C LEU A 175 -9.23 -5.47 -4.55
N PHE A 176 -8.87 -4.42 -3.84
CA PHE A 176 -8.51 -4.49 -2.42
C PHE A 176 -9.75 -4.18 -1.58
N LEU A 177 -10.12 -5.11 -0.73
CA LEU A 177 -11.23 -4.93 0.21
C LEU A 177 -10.65 -4.66 1.60
N GLY A 178 -11.23 -3.69 2.29
CA GLY A 178 -10.70 -3.25 3.57
C GLY A 178 -11.65 -2.43 4.38
N THR A 179 -11.08 -1.74 5.35
CA THR A 179 -11.79 -0.79 6.20
C THR A 179 -11.06 0.53 6.25
N GLU A 180 -11.81 1.61 6.30
CA GLU A 180 -11.33 2.96 6.59
C GLU A 180 -11.81 3.37 7.98
N VAL A 181 -10.96 4.08 8.71
CA VAL A 181 -11.29 4.67 10.01
C VAL A 181 -10.82 6.12 10.01
N ASP A 182 -11.73 7.03 10.34
CA ASP A 182 -11.38 8.42 10.57
C ASP A 182 -10.62 8.54 11.90
N CYS A 183 -9.42 9.06 11.84
CA CYS A 183 -8.49 9.13 12.95
C CYS A 183 -7.98 10.55 13.17
N SER A 184 -7.43 10.78 14.35
CA SER A 184 -6.65 11.98 14.66
C SER A 184 -5.27 11.58 15.17
N ASP A 185 -4.26 12.33 14.77
CA ASP A 185 -2.92 12.20 15.31
C ASP A 185 -2.80 12.82 16.72
N ARG A 186 -1.63 12.69 17.36
CA ARG A 186 -1.37 13.25 18.70
C ARG A 186 -1.54 14.78 18.79
N LYS A 187 -1.48 15.49 17.66
CA LYS A 187 -1.61 16.95 17.57
C LYS A 187 -3.02 17.38 17.17
N GLY A 188 -3.95 16.43 17.01
CA GLY A 188 -5.32 16.68 16.58
C GLY A 188 -5.48 16.80 15.04
N GLY A 189 -4.45 16.53 14.28
CA GLY A 189 -4.51 16.51 12.82
C GLY A 189 -5.34 15.31 12.33
N ALA A 190 -6.32 15.57 11.46
CA ALA A 190 -7.18 14.53 10.91
C ALA A 190 -6.44 13.73 9.81
N PHE A 191 -6.64 12.43 9.82
CA PHE A 191 -6.20 11.53 8.76
C PHE A 191 -7.12 10.30 8.66
N CYS A 192 -7.03 9.57 7.56
CA CYS A 192 -7.77 8.33 7.35
C CYS A 192 -6.82 7.12 7.47
N ALA A 193 -7.13 6.16 8.34
CA ALA A 193 -6.44 4.88 8.36
C ALA A 193 -7.15 3.89 7.43
N VAL A 194 -6.43 3.40 6.43
CA VAL A 194 -6.91 2.44 5.43
C VAL A 194 -6.26 1.09 5.68
N ARG A 195 -7.04 0.11 6.12
CA ARG A 195 -6.58 -1.25 6.35
C ARG A 195 -7.01 -2.16 5.22
N TYR A 196 -6.07 -2.61 4.41
CA TYR A 196 -6.31 -3.60 3.37
C TYR A 196 -6.39 -5.00 3.98
N ASN A 197 -7.61 -5.56 4.02
CA ASN A 197 -7.87 -6.85 4.66
C ASN A 197 -7.68 -8.02 3.72
N THR A 198 -8.12 -7.89 2.45
CA THR A 198 -8.00 -8.95 1.45
C THR A 198 -7.90 -8.38 0.04
N PHE A 199 -7.55 -9.24 -0.91
CA PHE A 199 -7.46 -8.92 -2.33
C PHE A 199 -8.29 -9.90 -3.15
N VAL A 200 -8.95 -9.41 -4.20
CA VAL A 200 -9.72 -10.21 -5.17
C VAL A 200 -9.20 -9.86 -6.55
N SER A 201 -8.67 -10.85 -7.30
CA SER A 201 -8.20 -10.61 -8.68
C SER A 201 -9.38 -10.38 -9.63
N ASN A 202 -9.13 -9.70 -10.75
CA ASN A 202 -10.15 -9.43 -11.77
C ASN A 202 -10.83 -10.71 -12.27
N GLU A 203 -10.10 -11.82 -12.36
CA GLU A 203 -10.62 -13.12 -12.79
C GLU A 203 -11.66 -13.75 -11.83
N LEU A 204 -11.57 -13.39 -10.55
CA LEU A 204 -12.49 -13.90 -9.51
C LEU A 204 -13.71 -13.01 -9.30
N LEU A 205 -13.73 -11.82 -9.91
CA LEU A 205 -14.85 -10.90 -9.82
C LEU A 205 -16.01 -11.40 -10.68
N LYS A 206 -17.01 -12.04 -10.06
CA LYS A 206 -18.24 -12.43 -10.74
C LYS A 206 -19.09 -11.18 -11.05
N ARG A 207 -19.75 -11.14 -12.21
CA ARG A 207 -20.65 -10.04 -12.65
C ARG A 207 -21.59 -9.53 -11.55
N GLY A 208 -22.13 -10.42 -10.69
CA GLY A 208 -22.99 -10.04 -9.58
C GLY A 208 -22.28 -9.27 -8.47
N GLN A 209 -21.01 -9.57 -8.19
CA GLN A 209 -20.20 -8.87 -7.17
C GLN A 209 -19.77 -7.48 -7.67
N VAL A 210 -19.46 -7.38 -8.95
CA VAL A 210 -19.10 -6.10 -9.59
C VAL A 210 -20.27 -5.12 -9.56
N LYS A 211 -21.50 -5.58 -9.85
CA LYS A 211 -22.72 -4.74 -9.83
C LYS A 211 -23.03 -4.11 -8.47
N HIS A 212 -22.64 -4.75 -7.37
CA HIS A 212 -22.84 -4.23 -6.02
C HIS A 212 -21.70 -3.32 -5.52
N LEU A 213 -20.53 -3.40 -6.15
CA LEU A 213 -19.33 -2.69 -5.71
C LEU A 213 -19.01 -1.45 -6.54
N LEU A 214 -19.55 -1.34 -7.76
CA LEU A 214 -19.18 -0.26 -8.68
C LEU A 214 -20.38 0.66 -8.96
N PRO A 215 -20.18 1.98 -8.99
CA PRO A 215 -21.10 2.89 -9.63
C PRO A 215 -21.37 2.47 -11.08
N LYS A 216 -22.60 2.63 -11.56
CA LYS A 216 -23.00 2.20 -12.91
C LYS A 216 -22.10 2.71 -14.03
N ASP A 217 -21.58 3.94 -13.86
CA ASP A 217 -20.69 4.58 -14.84
C ASP A 217 -19.32 3.93 -14.95
N LEU A 218 -18.82 3.36 -13.84
CA LEU A 218 -17.55 2.62 -13.80
C LEU A 218 -17.70 1.20 -14.37
N LEU A 219 -18.87 0.60 -14.24
CA LEU A 219 -19.20 -0.69 -14.88
C LEU A 219 -19.17 -0.57 -16.41
N ALA A 220 -19.73 0.50 -16.96
CA ALA A 220 -19.70 0.79 -18.39
C ALA A 220 -18.25 0.91 -18.91
N CYS A 221 -17.39 1.65 -18.20
CA CYS A 221 -15.98 1.78 -18.56
C CYS A 221 -15.18 0.46 -18.48
N LEU A 222 -15.54 -0.45 -17.57
CA LEU A 222 -14.89 -1.77 -17.47
C LEU A 222 -15.35 -2.72 -18.59
N ASP A 223 -16.63 -2.67 -18.96
CA ASP A 223 -17.17 -3.45 -20.06
C ASP A 223 -16.53 -3.01 -21.41
N GLU A 224 -16.27 -1.72 -21.60
CA GLU A 224 -15.62 -1.18 -22.79
C GLU A 224 -14.11 -1.48 -22.87
N ASN A 225 -13.40 -1.48 -21.73
CA ASN A 225 -11.93 -1.58 -21.72
C ASN A 225 -11.40 -2.98 -21.46
N CYS A 226 -12.18 -3.91 -20.94
CA CYS A 226 -11.72 -5.24 -20.56
C CYS A 226 -12.14 -6.38 -21.48
N GLY A 227 -12.88 -6.11 -22.56
CA GLY A 227 -13.33 -7.14 -23.51
C GLY A 227 -14.14 -8.28 -22.86
N LEU A 228 -14.81 -8.00 -21.74
CA LEU A 228 -15.56 -9.00 -20.94
C LEU A 228 -16.81 -9.56 -21.64
N ASN A 229 -17.04 -9.17 -22.92
CA ASN A 229 -18.27 -9.52 -23.64
C ASN A 229 -18.28 -10.90 -24.29
N ASP A 230 -17.16 -11.64 -24.41
CA ASP A 230 -17.11 -12.77 -25.35
C ASP A 230 -16.97 -14.17 -24.73
N HIS A 231 -16.97 -14.34 -23.41
CA HIS A 231 -16.73 -15.69 -22.85
C HIS A 231 -17.65 -16.09 -21.68
N LEU A 232 -18.95 -15.78 -21.72
CA LEU A 232 -19.91 -16.36 -20.77
C LEU A 232 -21.23 -16.67 -21.50
N GLU A 233 -21.24 -17.76 -22.27
CA GLU A 233 -22.40 -18.63 -22.43
C GLU A 233 -22.30 -19.85 -21.51
#